data_debbfd89366d7c096d3cfe3915eccbb1
#
_entry.id   debbfd89366d7c096d3cfe3915eccbb1
#
_cell.length_a   1.000
_cell.length_b   1.000
_cell.length_c   1.000
_cell.angle_alpha   90.00
_cell.angle_beta   90.00
_cell.angle_gamma   90.00
#
_symmetry.space_group_name_H-M   'P 1'
#
loop_
_entity.id
_entity.type
_entity.pdbx_description
1 polymer ?
#
loop_
_entity_poly.entity_id
_entity_poly.type
_entity_poly.pdbx_seq_one_letter_code
_entity_poly.pdbx_strand_id
1 'polypeptide(L)'
;MNDPSDYENPSSLTIDEPESPILINSTENFQETLEARQGFSLGMKERLGKFWILFALMTYTAGIGSGYLFWGRTDGSEPGSGETAYAAEMQSLAAQINPEEGYQLPITYGNIGPEMLAAGVIDLEQFVQLYEEMGRPLSQEQLDFLTQGSDQPVVINSQNQHFILNLFWAFGLSNQNVILTEGPMMRDGEDKVVNFASTGGWTLAKKPVRDVYASLSMVSLTAEQQERLEKVALAVYRPCCDNPTFFPDCNHGMAMLGLLERMAFQGATIEQMFEAAKYINAFWFPGQTLEIAIALKAENGLEFEQLDGAQVVGNGLSSGSGFQAVHQWLAQSGKLPQLSQGG
;
A
#
# COMPACT_ATOMS: atom_id res chain seq x y z
N MET A 1 -5.15 50.76 28.34
CA MET A 1 -4.52 51.47 27.22
C MET A 1 -3.07 51.03 27.20
N ASN A 2 -2.75 49.99 26.51
CA ASN A 2 -1.38 49.54 26.19
C ASN A 2 -1.35 49.24 24.69
N ASP A 3 -0.40 49.92 24.05
CA ASP A 3 -0.17 50.00 22.61
C ASP A 3 0.36 48.67 22.07
N PRO A 4 -0.12 48.11 20.96
CA PRO A 4 0.36 46.87 20.38
C PRO A 4 1.37 47.13 19.24
N SER A 5 2.57 47.61 19.54
CA SER A 5 3.59 47.91 18.54
C SER A 5 4.99 47.42 18.90
N ASP A 6 5.14 46.29 19.57
CA ASP A 6 6.48 45.68 19.81
C ASP A 6 6.46 44.18 19.49
N TYR A 7 6.55 43.88 18.18
CA TYR A 7 7.09 42.58 17.72
C TYR A 7 8.22 42.86 16.75
N GLU A 8 9.43 42.79 17.26
CA GLU A 8 10.65 42.82 16.45
C GLU A 8 10.72 41.56 15.54
N ASN A 9 10.94 41.81 14.27
CA ASN A 9 11.17 40.86 13.22
C ASN A 9 12.65 40.44 13.22
N PRO A 10 13.03 39.18 13.45
CA PRO A 10 14.42 38.77 13.25
C PRO A 10 14.68 38.55 11.77
N SER A 11 15.49 39.43 11.25
CA SER A 11 16.03 39.55 9.91
C SER A 11 16.89 38.36 9.47
N SER A 12 16.67 37.98 8.21
CA SER A 12 17.66 37.61 7.17
C SER A 12 18.69 36.54 7.48
N LEU A 13 18.38 35.33 7.09
CA LEU A 13 19.34 34.36 6.61
C LEU A 13 19.26 34.34 5.08
N THR A 14 20.27 34.89 4.44
CA THR A 14 20.51 34.76 3.00
C THR A 14 20.93 33.34 2.72
N ILE A 15 20.12 32.62 1.94
CA ILE A 15 20.49 31.33 1.35
C ILE A 15 20.93 31.63 -0.06
N ASP A 16 22.19 31.32 -0.38
CA ASP A 16 22.75 31.37 -1.73
C ASP A 16 21.94 30.47 -2.68
N GLU A 17 21.47 31.03 -3.79
CA GLU A 17 20.86 30.28 -4.88
C GLU A 17 21.92 29.41 -5.58
N PRO A 18 21.64 28.11 -5.84
CA PRO A 18 22.49 27.33 -6.73
C PRO A 18 22.23 27.71 -8.20
N GLU A 19 23.31 27.91 -8.93
CA GLU A 19 23.35 28.24 -10.36
C GLU A 19 22.49 27.28 -11.20
N SER A 20 21.73 27.85 -12.14
CA SER A 20 20.88 27.16 -13.11
C SER A 20 21.69 26.24 -14.04
N PRO A 21 21.26 25.00 -14.28
CA PRO A 21 21.89 24.16 -15.28
C PRO A 21 21.53 24.60 -16.69
N ILE A 22 22.57 24.67 -17.53
CA ILE A 22 22.59 25.02 -18.96
C ILE A 22 21.59 24.13 -19.72
N LEU A 23 20.60 24.76 -20.38
CA LEU A 23 19.71 24.11 -21.36
C LEU A 23 20.52 23.67 -22.60
N ILE A 24 20.80 22.38 -22.71
CA ILE A 24 21.29 21.76 -23.93
C ILE A 24 20.10 21.40 -24.82
N ASN A 25 20.07 21.98 -25.99
CA ASN A 25 19.07 21.82 -27.05
C ASN A 25 19.05 20.36 -27.55
N SER A 26 18.07 19.57 -27.14
CA SER A 26 18.01 18.11 -27.40
C SER A 26 16.96 17.70 -28.47
N THR A 27 16.46 18.61 -29.29
CA THR A 27 15.42 18.29 -30.29
C THR A 27 15.95 17.97 -31.68
N GLU A 28 17.16 18.34 -32.02
CA GLU A 28 17.74 18.04 -33.38
C GLU A 28 18.41 16.65 -33.45
N ASN A 29 18.88 16.08 -32.35
CA ASN A 29 19.56 14.77 -32.35
C ASN A 29 18.61 13.56 -32.28
N PHE A 30 17.30 13.77 -32.14
CA PHE A 30 16.33 12.63 -32.00
C PHE A 30 15.81 12.18 -33.38
N GLN A 31 15.73 13.05 -34.37
CA GLN A 31 15.25 12.68 -35.71
C GLN A 31 16.32 11.99 -36.58
N GLU A 32 17.58 12.35 -36.48
CA GLU A 32 18.64 11.66 -37.21
C GLU A 32 18.90 10.21 -36.74
N THR A 33 18.59 9.89 -35.49
CA THR A 33 18.71 8.51 -34.94
C THR A 33 17.58 7.59 -35.33
N LEU A 34 16.43 8.09 -35.76
CA LEU A 34 15.29 7.29 -36.20
C LEU A 34 15.41 6.83 -37.65
N GLU A 35 15.98 7.63 -38.54
CA GLU A 35 16.17 7.29 -39.99
C GLU A 35 17.31 6.27 -40.21
N ALA A 36 18.34 6.26 -39.38
CA ALA A 36 19.44 5.29 -39.44
C ALA A 36 19.06 3.85 -39.04
N ARG A 37 17.89 3.65 -38.38
CA ARG A 37 17.43 2.33 -37.90
C ARG A 37 16.53 1.56 -38.86
N GLN A 38 16.07 2.15 -39.95
CA GLN A 38 15.13 1.48 -40.90
C GLN A 38 15.84 0.73 -42.06
N GLY A 39 17.17 0.74 -42.16
CA GLY A 39 17.93 0.15 -43.25
C GLY A 39 18.50 -1.25 -43.06
N PHE A 40 18.19 -1.96 -41.97
CA PHE A 40 18.80 -3.26 -41.71
C PHE A 40 17.88 -4.42 -42.17
N SER A 41 18.31 -5.11 -43.24
CA SER A 41 17.57 -6.05 -44.07
C SER A 41 16.96 -7.26 -43.31
N LEU A 42 15.74 -7.67 -43.70
CA LEU A 42 14.96 -8.82 -43.19
C LEU A 42 15.70 -10.18 -43.20
N GLY A 43 16.80 -10.34 -43.96
CA GLY A 43 17.57 -11.59 -44.05
C GLY A 43 18.46 -11.91 -42.82
N MET A 44 18.76 -10.94 -41.98
CA MET A 44 19.59 -11.15 -40.79
C MET A 44 18.74 -11.55 -39.55
N LYS A 45 17.46 -11.19 -39.53
CA LYS A 45 16.54 -11.55 -38.42
C LYS A 45 16.26 -13.06 -38.36
N GLU A 46 16.22 -13.75 -39.50
CA GLU A 46 15.94 -15.19 -39.53
C GLU A 46 17.14 -16.05 -39.07
N ARG A 47 18.36 -15.61 -39.38
CA ARG A 47 19.59 -16.28 -38.93
C ARG A 47 19.88 -16.03 -37.45
N LEU A 48 19.65 -14.80 -36.94
CA LEU A 48 19.75 -14.48 -35.54
C LEU A 48 18.70 -15.21 -34.67
N GLY A 49 17.46 -15.37 -35.17
CA GLY A 49 16.40 -16.11 -34.46
C GLY A 49 16.78 -17.56 -34.18
N LYS A 50 17.35 -18.26 -35.17
CA LYS A 50 17.82 -19.67 -35.01
C LYS A 50 19.01 -19.76 -34.05
N PHE A 51 19.91 -18.78 -34.06
CA PHE A 51 21.05 -18.75 -33.14
C PHE A 51 20.62 -18.51 -31.69
N TRP A 52 19.64 -17.66 -31.46
CA TRP A 52 19.07 -17.39 -30.14
C TRP A 52 18.28 -18.59 -29.58
N ILE A 53 17.60 -19.35 -30.43
CA ILE A 53 16.89 -20.57 -30.01
C ILE A 53 17.91 -21.67 -29.61
N LEU A 54 19.01 -21.84 -30.38
CA LEU A 54 20.07 -22.77 -30.02
C LEU A 54 20.83 -22.35 -28.75
N PHE A 55 21.06 -21.05 -28.57
CA PHE A 55 21.69 -20.52 -27.36
C PHE A 55 20.79 -20.66 -26.14
N ALA A 56 19.48 -20.41 -26.27
CA ALA A 56 18.51 -20.64 -25.21
C ALA A 56 18.39 -22.13 -24.83
N LEU A 57 18.42 -23.04 -25.83
CA LEU A 57 18.44 -24.48 -25.58
C LEU A 57 19.73 -24.94 -24.89
N MET A 58 20.89 -24.40 -25.27
CA MET A 58 22.18 -24.70 -24.61
C MET A 58 22.24 -24.18 -23.18
N THR A 59 21.74 -22.96 -22.94
CA THR A 59 21.67 -22.39 -21.57
C THR A 59 20.65 -23.12 -20.70
N TYR A 60 19.53 -23.57 -21.29
CA TYR A 60 18.52 -24.36 -20.59
C TYR A 60 19.06 -25.76 -20.20
N THR A 61 19.75 -26.46 -21.11
CA THR A 61 20.34 -27.77 -20.80
C THR A 61 21.54 -27.67 -19.86
N ALA A 62 22.34 -26.59 -19.97
CA ALA A 62 23.41 -26.31 -19.00
C ALA A 62 22.84 -25.93 -17.63
N GLY A 63 21.72 -25.17 -17.58
CA GLY A 63 21.00 -24.84 -16.34
C GLY A 63 20.43 -26.07 -15.65
N ILE A 64 19.81 -27.00 -16.40
CA ILE A 64 19.30 -28.27 -15.84
C ILE A 64 20.48 -29.12 -15.35
N GLY A 65 21.57 -29.23 -16.12
CA GLY A 65 22.76 -30.03 -15.75
C GLY A 65 23.48 -29.46 -14.52
N SER A 66 23.65 -28.18 -14.42
CA SER A 66 24.22 -27.53 -13.24
C SER A 66 23.27 -27.56 -12.04
N GLY A 67 21.96 -27.38 -12.23
CA GLY A 67 20.97 -27.54 -11.18
C GLY A 67 20.96 -28.99 -10.62
N TYR A 68 21.05 -30.00 -11.49
CA TYR A 68 21.13 -31.39 -11.04
C TYR A 68 22.45 -31.72 -10.31
N LEU A 69 23.58 -31.13 -10.71
CA LEU A 69 24.87 -31.29 -10.04
C LEU A 69 25.00 -30.55 -8.72
N PHE A 70 24.32 -29.41 -8.58
CA PHE A 70 24.35 -28.60 -7.36
C PHE A 70 23.21 -28.91 -6.39
N TRP A 71 22.02 -29.32 -6.88
CA TRP A 71 20.86 -29.63 -6.03
C TRP A 71 20.49 -31.14 -6.02
N GLY A 72 20.99 -31.96 -6.96
CA GLY A 72 20.76 -33.38 -6.95
C GLY A 72 21.57 -34.17 -5.91
N ARG A 73 22.51 -33.54 -5.21
CA ARG A 73 23.12 -34.04 -3.98
C ARG A 73 22.38 -33.43 -2.78
N THR A 74 21.17 -33.90 -2.54
CA THR A 74 20.66 -33.89 -1.19
C THR A 74 21.46 -34.91 -0.42
N ASP A 75 22.58 -34.50 0.18
CA ASP A 75 23.08 -35.21 1.36
C ASP A 75 21.90 -35.24 2.33
N GLY A 76 21.49 -36.44 2.74
CA GLY A 76 20.42 -36.67 3.70
C GLY A 76 20.79 -36.21 5.12
N SER A 77 21.28 -34.97 5.24
CA SER A 77 21.37 -34.27 6.51
C SER A 77 19.98 -33.77 6.81
N GLU A 78 19.34 -34.35 7.81
CA GLU A 78 18.15 -33.74 8.41
C GLU A 78 18.47 -32.25 8.71
N PRO A 79 17.53 -31.32 8.41
CA PRO A 79 17.74 -29.91 8.72
C PRO A 79 18.15 -29.80 10.18
N GLY A 80 19.26 -29.11 10.45
CA GLY A 80 19.78 -28.98 11.82
C GLY A 80 18.67 -28.46 12.74
N SER A 81 18.65 -28.89 13.98
CA SER A 81 17.60 -28.51 14.97
C SER A 81 17.39 -26.99 15.08
N GLY A 82 18.39 -26.20 14.71
CA GLY A 82 18.30 -24.74 14.63
C GLY A 82 17.52 -24.21 13.43
N GLU A 83 17.63 -24.85 12.25
CA GLU A 83 16.87 -24.44 11.05
C GLU A 83 15.38 -24.76 11.19
N THR A 84 15.06 -25.90 11.80
CA THR A 84 13.65 -26.26 12.08
C THR A 84 13.02 -25.34 13.13
N ALA A 85 13.76 -24.92 14.15
CA ALA A 85 13.28 -23.99 15.17
C ALA A 85 13.04 -22.60 14.58
N TYR A 86 13.96 -22.10 13.76
CA TYR A 86 13.80 -20.79 13.08
C TYR A 86 12.60 -20.79 12.11
N ALA A 87 12.45 -21.85 11.30
CA ALA A 87 11.31 -21.97 10.40
C ALA A 87 9.97 -22.00 11.15
N ALA A 88 9.90 -22.73 12.28
CA ALA A 88 8.72 -22.76 13.13
C ALA A 88 8.40 -21.39 13.75
N GLU A 89 9.42 -20.62 14.15
CA GLU A 89 9.26 -19.27 14.67
C GLU A 89 8.73 -18.33 13.59
N MET A 90 9.27 -18.37 12.38
CA MET A 90 8.78 -17.54 11.24
C MET A 90 7.35 -17.90 10.87
N GLN A 91 7.00 -19.18 10.87
CA GLN A 91 5.62 -19.61 10.63
C GLN A 91 4.67 -19.12 11.73
N SER A 92 5.09 -19.16 12.99
CA SER A 92 4.30 -18.63 14.11
C SER A 92 4.07 -17.13 13.98
N LEU A 93 5.11 -16.33 13.66
CA LEU A 93 4.96 -14.90 13.43
C LEU A 93 4.05 -14.61 12.22
N ALA A 94 4.21 -15.32 11.13
CA ALA A 94 3.37 -15.16 9.95
C ALA A 94 1.88 -15.44 10.26
N ALA A 95 1.60 -16.45 11.09
CA ALA A 95 0.23 -16.75 11.53
C ALA A 95 -0.36 -15.66 12.45
N GLN A 96 0.45 -15.01 13.28
CA GLN A 96 0.00 -13.89 14.10
C GLN A 96 -0.27 -12.62 13.26
N ILE A 97 0.53 -12.39 12.22
CA ILE A 97 0.42 -11.25 11.29
C ILE A 97 -0.82 -11.39 10.42
N ASN A 98 -1.04 -12.58 9.87
CA ASN A 98 -2.17 -12.89 9.00
C ASN A 98 -2.91 -14.12 9.52
N PRO A 99 -3.69 -13.99 10.61
CA PRO A 99 -4.47 -15.10 11.15
C PRO A 99 -5.43 -15.67 10.10
N GLU A 100 -5.58 -16.99 10.06
CA GLU A 100 -6.39 -17.69 9.06
C GLU A 100 -7.86 -17.27 9.12
N GLU A 101 -8.39 -17.06 10.33
CA GLU A 101 -9.74 -16.54 10.59
C GLU A 101 -9.91 -15.06 10.23
N GLY A 102 -8.82 -14.36 9.94
CA GLY A 102 -8.78 -12.92 9.72
C GLY A 102 -8.77 -12.10 11.01
N TYR A 103 -8.86 -10.77 10.84
CA TYR A 103 -8.95 -9.82 11.96
C TYR A 103 -10.26 -9.04 11.87
N GLN A 104 -11.06 -9.07 12.94
CA GLN A 104 -12.31 -8.32 13.01
C GLN A 104 -12.02 -6.86 13.35
N LEU A 105 -12.38 -5.97 12.44
CA LEU A 105 -12.30 -4.53 12.65
C LEU A 105 -13.43 -4.04 13.56
N PRO A 106 -13.25 -2.96 14.34
CA PRO A 106 -14.28 -2.42 15.22
C PRO A 106 -15.34 -1.61 14.45
N ILE A 107 -15.79 -2.11 13.31
CA ILE A 107 -16.79 -1.49 12.43
C ILE A 107 -17.70 -2.51 11.78
N THR A 108 -18.86 -2.03 11.34
CA THR A 108 -19.75 -2.73 10.41
C THR A 108 -19.77 -2.03 9.07
N TYR A 109 -20.16 -2.73 8.02
CA TYR A 109 -20.27 -2.16 6.69
C TYR A 109 -21.37 -1.08 6.59
N GLY A 110 -22.56 -1.33 7.16
CA GLY A 110 -23.73 -0.46 6.97
C GLY A 110 -24.16 -0.39 5.52
N ASN A 111 -24.55 0.80 5.06
CA ASN A 111 -25.07 1.04 3.73
C ASN A 111 -24.04 1.68 2.77
N ILE A 112 -22.75 1.69 3.11
CA ILE A 112 -21.75 2.37 2.26
C ILE A 112 -21.68 1.78 0.84
N GLY A 113 -21.84 0.47 0.67
CA GLY A 113 -21.89 -0.19 -0.64
C GLY A 113 -23.01 0.35 -1.52
N PRO A 114 -24.29 0.19 -1.12
CA PRO A 114 -25.44 0.73 -1.86
C PRO A 114 -25.35 2.23 -2.14
N GLU A 115 -24.89 3.03 -1.19
CA GLU A 115 -24.74 4.48 -1.34
C GLU A 115 -23.70 4.83 -2.40
N MET A 116 -22.53 4.17 -2.41
CA MET A 116 -21.50 4.35 -3.44
C MET A 116 -21.97 3.91 -4.83
N LEU A 117 -22.71 2.79 -4.93
CA LEU A 117 -23.30 2.35 -6.19
C LEU A 117 -24.34 3.35 -6.72
N ALA A 118 -25.24 3.82 -5.86
CA ALA A 118 -26.28 4.78 -6.22
C ALA A 118 -25.67 6.12 -6.69
N ALA A 119 -24.60 6.57 -6.05
CA ALA A 119 -23.89 7.80 -6.40
C ALA A 119 -22.98 7.65 -7.64
N GLY A 120 -22.74 6.42 -8.12
CA GLY A 120 -21.85 6.15 -9.24
C GLY A 120 -20.36 6.27 -8.91
N VAL A 121 -20.01 6.14 -7.63
CA VAL A 121 -18.62 6.02 -7.14
C VAL A 121 -18.03 4.69 -7.57
N ILE A 122 -18.85 3.65 -7.57
CA ILE A 122 -18.52 2.32 -8.07
C ILE A 122 -19.45 1.99 -9.26
N ASP A 123 -18.87 1.62 -10.37
CA ASP A 123 -19.56 0.90 -11.46
C ASP A 123 -19.52 -0.59 -11.14
N LEU A 124 -20.66 -1.16 -10.76
CA LEU A 124 -20.71 -2.55 -10.32
C LEU A 124 -20.24 -3.53 -11.41
N GLU A 125 -20.60 -3.27 -12.68
CA GLU A 125 -20.22 -4.14 -13.80
C GLU A 125 -18.69 -4.15 -13.98
N GLN A 126 -18.08 -2.97 -14.04
CA GLN A 126 -16.61 -2.84 -14.14
C GLN A 126 -15.90 -3.42 -12.90
N PHE A 127 -16.48 -3.22 -11.71
CA PHE A 127 -15.91 -3.72 -10.47
C PHE A 127 -15.91 -5.26 -10.45
N VAL A 128 -17.02 -5.91 -10.84
CA VAL A 128 -17.12 -7.37 -10.96
C VAL A 128 -16.15 -7.89 -12.01
N GLN A 129 -16.12 -7.27 -13.19
CA GLN A 129 -15.23 -7.65 -14.28
C GLN A 129 -13.75 -7.62 -13.85
N LEU A 130 -13.32 -6.58 -13.12
CA LEU A 130 -11.95 -6.48 -12.61
C LEU A 130 -11.58 -7.71 -11.77
N TYR A 131 -12.46 -8.16 -10.87
CA TYR A 131 -12.20 -9.31 -10.01
C TYR A 131 -12.22 -10.64 -10.76
N GLU A 132 -13.05 -10.76 -11.78
CA GLU A 132 -13.05 -11.91 -12.70
C GLU A 132 -11.73 -11.99 -13.48
N GLU A 133 -11.28 -10.88 -14.06
CA GLU A 133 -10.00 -10.78 -14.77
C GLU A 133 -8.78 -11.09 -13.90
N MET A 134 -8.85 -10.75 -12.62
CA MET A 134 -7.82 -11.09 -11.62
C MET A 134 -7.84 -12.57 -11.20
N GLY A 135 -8.81 -13.37 -11.68
CA GLY A 135 -9.01 -14.76 -11.26
C GLY A 135 -9.47 -14.90 -9.80
N ARG A 136 -10.08 -13.87 -9.25
CA ARG A 136 -10.59 -13.79 -7.87
C ARG A 136 -12.01 -13.24 -7.86
N PRO A 137 -13.00 -13.93 -8.47
CA PRO A 137 -14.36 -13.42 -8.58
C PRO A 137 -14.92 -13.08 -7.20
N LEU A 138 -15.74 -12.03 -7.14
CA LEU A 138 -16.42 -11.62 -5.91
C LEU A 138 -17.31 -12.74 -5.40
N SER A 139 -17.29 -12.98 -4.09
CA SER A 139 -18.24 -13.88 -3.43
C SER A 139 -19.65 -13.29 -3.43
N GLN A 140 -20.67 -14.15 -3.26
CA GLN A 140 -22.05 -13.69 -3.12
C GLN A 140 -22.21 -12.72 -1.94
N GLU A 141 -21.53 -12.98 -0.83
CA GLU A 141 -21.53 -12.10 0.34
C GLU A 141 -20.99 -10.70 0.02
N GLN A 142 -19.89 -10.60 -0.75
CA GLN A 142 -19.35 -9.32 -1.19
C GLN A 142 -20.30 -8.57 -2.14
N LEU A 143 -20.98 -9.29 -3.03
CA LEU A 143 -22.00 -8.72 -3.91
C LEU A 143 -23.24 -8.25 -3.14
N ASP A 144 -23.73 -9.05 -2.21
CA ASP A 144 -24.87 -8.69 -1.35
C ASP A 144 -24.54 -7.45 -0.53
N PHE A 145 -23.35 -7.39 0.01
CA PHE A 145 -22.86 -6.25 0.77
C PHE A 145 -22.79 -4.97 -0.09
N LEU A 146 -22.28 -5.05 -1.32
CA LEU A 146 -22.25 -3.91 -2.24
C LEU A 146 -23.67 -3.43 -2.62
N THR A 147 -24.60 -4.36 -2.79
CA THR A 147 -25.93 -4.07 -3.34
C THR A 147 -27.01 -3.84 -2.29
N GLN A 148 -26.86 -4.42 -1.09
CA GLN A 148 -27.88 -4.41 -0.04
C GLN A 148 -27.39 -3.78 1.27
N GLY A 149 -26.06 -3.65 1.44
CA GLY A 149 -25.44 -3.28 2.72
C GLY A 149 -25.41 -4.45 3.71
N SER A 150 -24.79 -4.23 4.88
CA SER A 150 -24.69 -5.26 5.92
C SER A 150 -24.38 -4.68 7.29
N ASP A 151 -25.06 -5.15 8.32
CA ASP A 151 -24.75 -4.84 9.72
C ASP A 151 -23.69 -5.79 10.31
N GLN A 152 -23.17 -6.73 9.50
CA GLN A 152 -22.12 -7.63 9.94
C GLN A 152 -20.80 -6.88 10.19
N PRO A 153 -20.01 -7.32 11.17
CA PRO A 153 -18.66 -6.79 11.38
C PRO A 153 -17.78 -6.96 10.13
N VAL A 154 -16.92 -6.00 9.89
CA VAL A 154 -15.90 -6.12 8.83
C VAL A 154 -14.76 -6.99 9.35
N VAL A 155 -14.52 -8.11 8.68
CA VAL A 155 -13.36 -8.98 8.92
C VAL A 155 -12.45 -8.91 7.73
N ILE A 156 -11.19 -8.51 7.95
CA ILE A 156 -10.14 -8.54 6.91
C ILE A 156 -9.38 -9.86 7.00
N ASN A 157 -9.16 -10.51 5.87
CA ASN A 157 -8.37 -11.74 5.77
C ASN A 157 -7.61 -11.81 4.42
N SER A 158 -6.79 -12.82 4.23
CA SER A 158 -5.98 -12.99 3.01
C SER A 158 -6.81 -13.17 1.72
N GLN A 159 -8.06 -13.60 1.81
CA GLN A 159 -8.93 -13.79 0.66
C GLN A 159 -9.65 -12.50 0.24
N ASN A 160 -10.03 -11.64 1.21
CA ASN A 160 -10.82 -10.44 0.95
C ASN A 160 -10.03 -9.12 1.06
N GLN A 161 -8.75 -9.14 1.41
CA GLN A 161 -7.94 -7.93 1.63
C GLN A 161 -7.97 -6.95 0.45
N HIS A 162 -7.99 -7.43 -0.80
CA HIS A 162 -8.11 -6.58 -1.99
C HIS A 162 -9.50 -5.97 -2.12
N PHE A 163 -10.55 -6.73 -1.78
CA PHE A 163 -11.91 -6.21 -1.76
C PHE A 163 -12.05 -5.10 -0.71
N ILE A 164 -11.55 -5.33 0.51
CA ILE A 164 -11.53 -4.34 1.58
C ILE A 164 -10.74 -3.10 1.16
N LEU A 165 -9.57 -3.27 0.53
CA LEU A 165 -8.78 -2.16 -0.01
C LEU A 165 -9.60 -1.31 -0.99
N ASN A 166 -10.16 -1.92 -2.03
CA ASN A 166 -10.86 -1.18 -3.07
C ASN A 166 -12.16 -0.55 -2.57
N LEU A 167 -12.89 -1.26 -1.70
CA LEU A 167 -14.11 -0.73 -1.09
C LEU A 167 -13.85 0.53 -0.27
N PHE A 168 -12.86 0.45 0.65
CA PHE A 168 -12.54 1.59 1.50
C PHE A 168 -11.72 2.66 0.79
N TRP A 169 -11.05 2.34 -0.31
CA TRP A 169 -10.52 3.34 -1.22
C TRP A 169 -11.65 4.15 -1.87
N ALA A 170 -12.68 3.48 -2.42
CA ALA A 170 -13.85 4.15 -2.97
C ALA A 170 -14.57 5.02 -1.91
N PHE A 171 -14.76 4.46 -0.70
CA PHE A 171 -15.39 5.16 0.40
C PHE A 171 -14.57 6.37 0.85
N GLY A 172 -13.28 6.20 1.17
CA GLY A 172 -12.40 7.28 1.62
C GLY A 172 -12.25 8.38 0.57
N LEU A 173 -12.18 8.02 -0.73
CA LEU A 173 -12.12 8.97 -1.83
C LEU A 173 -13.39 9.82 -1.94
N SER A 174 -14.55 9.25 -1.71
CA SER A 174 -15.84 9.88 -2.00
C SER A 174 -16.54 10.49 -0.80
N ASN A 175 -16.25 10.04 0.44
CA ASN A 175 -16.82 10.64 1.61
C ASN A 175 -16.23 12.01 1.89
N GLN A 176 -17.06 13.00 2.21
CA GLN A 176 -16.63 14.36 2.49
C GLN A 176 -15.96 14.43 3.87
N ASN A 177 -14.69 14.85 3.89
CA ASN A 177 -13.92 15.06 5.10
C ASN A 177 -12.98 16.25 4.96
N VAL A 178 -12.75 17.00 6.04
CA VAL A 178 -11.83 18.17 6.06
C VAL A 178 -10.39 17.80 5.70
N ILE A 179 -9.95 16.57 5.97
CA ILE A 179 -8.64 16.08 5.53
C ILE A 179 -8.49 16.12 4.01
N LEU A 180 -9.57 15.83 3.28
CA LEU A 180 -9.57 15.89 1.81
C LEU A 180 -9.79 17.30 1.27
N THR A 181 -10.64 18.11 1.92
CA THR A 181 -11.05 19.41 1.40
C THR A 181 -10.17 20.57 1.87
N GLU A 182 -9.43 20.40 2.96
CA GLU A 182 -8.58 21.45 3.56
C GLU A 182 -7.16 20.97 3.88
N GLY A 183 -6.92 19.66 3.79
CA GLY A 183 -5.65 19.02 4.11
C GLY A 183 -4.60 19.07 2.98
N PRO A 184 -3.52 18.28 3.10
CA PRO A 184 -2.38 18.31 2.17
C PRO A 184 -2.73 18.02 0.71
N MET A 185 -3.82 17.28 0.45
CA MET A 185 -4.30 17.00 -0.91
C MET A 185 -4.64 18.28 -1.69
N MET A 186 -5.07 19.34 -0.99
CA MET A 186 -5.48 20.61 -1.57
C MET A 186 -4.34 21.63 -1.73
N ARG A 187 -3.10 21.28 -1.32
CA ARG A 187 -1.95 22.22 -1.32
C ARG A 187 -1.74 22.90 -2.66
N ASP A 188 -1.86 22.18 -3.76
CA ASP A 188 -1.62 22.67 -5.11
C ASP A 188 -2.92 23.08 -5.84
N GLY A 189 -4.04 23.10 -5.13
CA GLY A 189 -5.37 23.43 -5.61
C GLY A 189 -6.21 22.21 -6.00
N GLU A 190 -7.53 22.41 -6.00
CA GLU A 190 -8.53 21.37 -6.26
C GLU A 190 -8.33 20.68 -7.62
N ASP A 191 -7.92 21.42 -8.65
CA ASP A 191 -7.65 20.88 -9.98
C ASP A 191 -6.53 19.83 -10.00
N LYS A 192 -5.67 19.78 -8.98
CA LYS A 192 -4.50 18.92 -8.92
C LYS A 192 -4.74 17.62 -8.15
N VAL A 193 -5.85 17.48 -7.43
CA VAL A 193 -6.16 16.26 -6.67
C VAL A 193 -6.19 15.02 -7.56
N VAL A 194 -6.59 15.16 -8.83
CA VAL A 194 -6.62 14.06 -9.81
C VAL A 194 -5.24 13.56 -10.22
N ASN A 195 -4.17 14.28 -9.89
CA ASN A 195 -2.80 13.85 -10.17
C ASN A 195 -2.26 12.86 -9.13
N PHE A 196 -2.90 12.77 -7.97
CA PHE A 196 -2.53 11.77 -6.97
C PHE A 196 -3.03 10.38 -7.38
N ALA A 197 -2.22 9.35 -7.11
CA ALA A 197 -2.59 7.96 -7.42
C ALA A 197 -3.87 7.51 -6.72
N SER A 198 -4.15 8.05 -5.53
CA SER A 198 -5.38 7.79 -4.78
C SER A 198 -6.64 8.33 -5.46
N THR A 199 -6.52 9.38 -6.27
CA THR A 199 -7.66 10.00 -6.96
C THR A 199 -7.69 9.59 -8.43
N GLY A 200 -6.68 9.96 -9.22
CA GLY A 200 -6.63 9.63 -10.65
C GLY A 200 -6.52 8.14 -10.96
N GLY A 201 -6.04 7.34 -9.99
CA GLY A 201 -6.01 5.89 -10.10
C GLY A 201 -7.37 5.20 -9.90
N TRP A 202 -8.39 5.89 -9.38
CA TRP A 202 -9.72 5.32 -9.25
C TRP A 202 -10.46 5.37 -10.58
N THR A 203 -10.45 4.26 -11.32
CA THR A 203 -11.03 4.13 -12.66
C THR A 203 -12.36 3.38 -12.69
N LEU A 204 -12.87 2.96 -11.54
CA LEU A 204 -14.07 2.12 -11.41
C LEU A 204 -15.34 2.93 -11.13
N ALA A 205 -15.33 4.25 -11.38
CA ALA A 205 -16.49 5.12 -11.22
C ALA A 205 -17.28 5.25 -12.53
N LYS A 206 -18.61 5.44 -12.41
CA LYS A 206 -19.49 5.80 -13.55
C LYS A 206 -19.34 7.26 -13.99
N LYS A 207 -18.66 8.07 -13.19
CA LYS A 207 -18.47 9.51 -13.40
C LYS A 207 -16.97 9.82 -13.45
N PRO A 208 -16.57 10.97 -13.99
CA PRO A 208 -15.20 11.45 -13.83
C PRO A 208 -14.82 11.49 -12.35
N VAL A 209 -13.63 11.01 -12.00
CA VAL A 209 -13.19 10.88 -10.61
C VAL A 209 -13.22 12.22 -9.85
N ARG A 210 -13.03 13.35 -10.55
CA ARG A 210 -13.18 14.69 -9.98
C ARG A 210 -14.58 14.92 -9.39
N ASP A 211 -15.63 14.39 -10.04
CA ASP A 211 -17.01 14.54 -9.61
C ASP A 211 -17.39 13.55 -8.48
N VAL A 212 -16.47 12.65 -8.17
CA VAL A 212 -16.60 11.66 -7.10
C VAL A 212 -15.84 12.08 -5.85
N TYR A 213 -14.70 12.80 -5.99
CA TYR A 213 -13.81 13.19 -4.91
C TYR A 213 -14.54 14.03 -3.86
N ALA A 214 -14.56 13.58 -2.60
CA ALA A 214 -15.18 14.22 -1.45
C ALA A 214 -16.62 14.74 -1.72
N SER A 215 -17.41 13.98 -2.52
CA SER A 215 -18.70 14.45 -3.01
C SER A 215 -19.90 13.93 -2.22
N LEU A 216 -19.71 12.96 -1.33
CA LEU A 216 -20.77 12.31 -0.57
C LEU A 216 -20.63 12.56 0.94
N SER A 217 -21.76 12.61 1.63
CA SER A 217 -21.82 12.66 3.10
C SER A 217 -22.40 11.36 3.66
N MET A 218 -21.73 10.23 3.35
CA MET A 218 -22.13 8.89 3.84
C MET A 218 -21.95 8.77 5.36
N VAL A 219 -20.90 9.38 5.90
CA VAL A 219 -20.68 9.56 7.32
C VAL A 219 -20.28 11.03 7.59
N SER A 220 -20.85 11.60 8.66
CA SER A 220 -20.50 12.94 9.14
C SER A 220 -19.95 12.83 10.55
N LEU A 221 -18.71 13.23 10.76
CA LEU A 221 -18.05 13.14 12.06
C LEU A 221 -18.42 14.36 12.94
N THR A 222 -18.59 14.12 14.23
CA THR A 222 -18.59 15.18 15.23
C THR A 222 -17.18 15.77 15.35
N ALA A 223 -17.03 16.95 15.96
CA ALA A 223 -15.71 17.56 16.17
C ALA A 223 -14.76 16.63 16.95
N GLU A 224 -15.27 15.92 17.97
CA GLU A 224 -14.49 14.95 18.75
C GLU A 224 -14.06 13.73 17.91
N GLN A 225 -14.94 13.21 17.05
CA GLN A 225 -14.63 12.10 16.15
C GLN A 225 -13.61 12.53 15.10
N GLN A 226 -13.71 13.76 14.57
CA GLN A 226 -12.77 14.32 13.62
C GLN A 226 -11.37 14.50 14.24
N GLU A 227 -11.29 15.06 15.44
CA GLU A 227 -10.02 15.20 16.18
C GLU A 227 -9.35 13.82 16.41
N ARG A 228 -10.15 12.81 16.78
CA ARG A 228 -9.67 11.44 16.94
C ARG A 228 -9.14 10.86 15.63
N LEU A 229 -9.87 11.04 14.53
CA LEU A 229 -9.43 10.62 13.19
C LEU A 229 -8.11 11.30 12.81
N GLU A 230 -8.01 12.61 12.94
CA GLU A 230 -6.81 13.37 12.57
C GLU A 230 -5.59 12.94 13.37
N LYS A 231 -5.75 12.75 14.68
CA LYS A 231 -4.67 12.28 15.57
C LYS A 231 -4.12 10.92 15.10
N VAL A 232 -4.99 9.98 14.76
CA VAL A 232 -4.56 8.65 14.30
C VAL A 232 -4.01 8.73 12.87
N ALA A 233 -4.67 9.46 11.96
CA ALA A 233 -4.25 9.59 10.58
C ALA A 233 -2.87 10.23 10.42
N LEU A 234 -2.48 11.17 11.30
CA LEU A 234 -1.15 11.78 11.34
C LEU A 234 -0.05 10.79 11.76
N ALA A 235 -0.38 9.74 12.51
CA ALA A 235 0.58 8.79 13.07
C ALA A 235 0.62 7.44 12.33
N VAL A 236 -0.39 7.12 11.51
CA VAL A 236 -0.47 5.87 10.75
C VAL A 236 0.22 6.01 9.40
N TYR A 237 1.29 5.25 9.21
CA TYR A 237 2.06 5.14 7.97
C TYR A 237 1.88 3.77 7.33
N ARG A 238 2.37 3.62 6.10
CA ARG A 238 2.35 2.40 5.31
C ARG A 238 3.64 2.25 4.48
N PRO A 239 4.15 1.03 4.27
CA PRO A 239 5.47 0.81 3.66
C PRO A 239 5.62 1.24 2.19
N CYS A 240 4.52 1.59 1.52
CA CYS A 240 4.55 1.99 0.11
C CYS A 240 5.00 3.44 -0.12
N CYS A 241 5.03 4.30 0.91
CA CYS A 241 5.42 5.71 0.80
C CYS A 241 5.79 6.31 2.17
N ASP A 242 6.29 7.57 2.16
CA ASP A 242 6.68 8.28 3.38
C ASP A 242 5.59 9.23 3.90
N ASN A 243 4.40 9.23 3.30
CA ASN A 243 3.32 10.09 3.73
C ASN A 243 2.44 9.40 4.80
N PRO A 244 2.01 10.10 5.86
CA PRO A 244 1.01 9.59 6.80
C PRO A 244 -0.36 9.46 6.13
N THR A 245 -1.28 8.73 6.76
CA THR A 245 -2.67 8.60 6.28
C THR A 245 -3.40 9.94 6.19
N PHE A 246 -2.98 10.94 6.95
CA PHE A 246 -3.46 12.33 6.85
C PHE A 246 -3.17 12.97 5.47
N PHE A 247 -2.15 12.47 4.74
CA PHE A 247 -1.92 12.79 3.34
C PHE A 247 -2.13 11.53 2.48
N PRO A 248 -3.38 11.22 2.09
CA PRO A 248 -3.75 9.97 1.47
C PRO A 248 -3.51 9.99 -0.06
N ASP A 249 -2.27 10.22 -0.48
CA ASP A 249 -1.86 10.39 -1.88
C ASP A 249 -1.85 9.10 -2.72
N CYS A 250 -1.87 7.93 -2.06
CA CYS A 250 -1.93 6.62 -2.72
C CYS A 250 -3.22 5.84 -2.34
N ASN A 251 -3.55 4.79 -3.08
CA ASN A 251 -4.73 3.97 -2.85
C ASN A 251 -4.80 3.38 -1.43
N HIS A 252 -3.69 2.82 -0.90
CA HIS A 252 -3.65 2.32 0.48
C HIS A 252 -3.87 3.43 1.51
N GLY A 253 -3.30 4.63 1.28
CA GLY A 253 -3.53 5.77 2.16
C GLY A 253 -4.98 6.22 2.17
N MET A 254 -5.61 6.27 1.00
CA MET A 254 -7.02 6.66 0.88
C MET A 254 -7.95 5.59 1.48
N ALA A 255 -7.65 4.30 1.27
CA ALA A 255 -8.39 3.21 1.88
C ALA A 255 -8.23 3.19 3.41
N MET A 256 -7.02 3.43 3.91
CA MET A 256 -6.78 3.55 5.35
C MET A 256 -7.52 4.75 5.95
N LEU A 257 -7.53 5.90 5.27
CA LEU A 257 -8.33 7.05 5.70
C LEU A 257 -9.80 6.68 5.81
N GLY A 258 -10.38 6.04 4.80
CA GLY A 258 -11.77 5.60 4.82
C GLY A 258 -12.09 4.61 5.95
N LEU A 259 -11.19 3.67 6.23
CA LEU A 259 -11.33 2.75 7.37
C LEU A 259 -11.30 3.50 8.70
N LEU A 260 -10.34 4.38 8.91
CA LEU A 260 -10.22 5.17 10.14
C LEU A 260 -11.43 6.12 10.32
N GLU A 261 -11.92 6.70 9.25
CA GLU A 261 -13.13 7.52 9.23
C GLU A 261 -14.37 6.74 9.70
N ARG A 262 -14.53 5.53 9.16
CA ARG A 262 -15.63 4.64 9.56
C ARG A 262 -15.49 4.21 11.02
N MET A 263 -14.28 3.93 11.50
CA MET A 263 -14.00 3.61 12.90
C MET A 263 -14.33 4.78 13.83
N ALA A 264 -13.89 5.99 13.49
CA ALA A 264 -14.18 7.19 14.27
C ALA A 264 -15.70 7.45 14.34
N PHE A 265 -16.42 7.31 13.22
CA PHE A 265 -17.86 7.45 13.13
C PHE A 265 -18.60 6.46 14.03
N GLN A 266 -18.14 5.21 14.07
CA GLN A 266 -18.76 4.14 14.88
C GLN A 266 -18.24 4.10 16.33
N GLY A 267 -17.43 5.07 16.74
CA GLY A 267 -17.05 5.26 18.14
C GLY A 267 -15.84 4.44 18.60
N ALA A 268 -15.02 3.92 17.69
CA ALA A 268 -13.79 3.25 18.05
C ALA A 268 -12.84 4.19 18.82
N THR A 269 -12.13 3.63 19.82
CA THR A 269 -11.11 4.39 20.55
C THR A 269 -9.83 4.56 19.70
N ILE A 270 -8.96 5.47 20.11
CA ILE A 270 -7.65 5.69 19.45
C ILE A 270 -6.84 4.40 19.43
N GLU A 271 -6.82 3.65 20.53
CA GLU A 271 -6.10 2.40 20.69
C GLU A 271 -6.67 1.33 19.74
N GLN A 272 -8.00 1.22 19.63
CA GLN A 272 -8.66 0.31 18.68
C GLN A 272 -8.34 0.67 17.23
N MET A 273 -8.27 1.97 16.90
CA MET A 273 -7.93 2.42 15.56
C MET A 273 -6.47 2.09 15.19
N PHE A 274 -5.53 2.28 16.10
CA PHE A 274 -4.13 1.88 15.88
C PHE A 274 -3.95 0.37 15.76
N GLU A 275 -4.63 -0.39 16.63
CA GLU A 275 -4.59 -1.85 16.57
C GLU A 275 -5.18 -2.38 15.26
N ALA A 276 -6.30 -1.83 14.82
CA ALA A 276 -6.88 -2.15 13.52
C ALA A 276 -5.94 -1.78 12.37
N ALA A 277 -5.31 -0.59 12.40
CA ALA A 277 -4.35 -0.18 11.37
C ALA A 277 -3.12 -1.10 11.30
N LYS A 278 -2.66 -1.64 12.45
CA LYS A 278 -1.59 -2.65 12.51
C LYS A 278 -1.95 -3.89 11.69
N TYR A 279 -3.14 -4.45 11.91
CA TYR A 279 -3.59 -5.64 11.17
C TYR A 279 -3.96 -5.34 9.71
N ILE A 280 -4.54 -4.18 9.41
CA ILE A 280 -4.79 -3.75 8.02
C ILE A 280 -3.48 -3.69 7.23
N ASN A 281 -2.44 -3.05 7.79
CA ASN A 281 -1.10 -3.05 7.17
C ASN A 281 -0.52 -4.46 7.05
N ALA A 282 -0.76 -5.32 8.03
CA ALA A 282 -0.30 -6.70 8.01
C ALA A 282 -0.90 -7.51 6.85
N PHE A 283 -2.18 -7.33 6.54
CA PHE A 283 -2.82 -7.96 5.39
C PHE A 283 -2.42 -7.34 4.05
N TRP A 284 -2.21 -6.02 4.00
CA TRP A 284 -1.83 -5.34 2.75
C TRP A 284 -0.32 -5.44 2.44
N PHE A 285 0.52 -5.56 3.46
CA PHE A 285 1.98 -5.60 3.36
C PHE A 285 2.59 -6.73 4.21
N PRO A 286 2.21 -8.01 3.95
CA PRO A 286 2.57 -9.11 4.85
C PRO A 286 4.09 -9.32 4.98
N GLY A 287 4.84 -9.17 3.89
CA GLY A 287 6.29 -9.32 3.91
C GLY A 287 6.98 -8.24 4.76
N GLN A 288 6.57 -6.98 4.56
CA GLN A 288 7.11 -5.85 5.31
C GLN A 288 6.75 -5.93 6.79
N THR A 289 5.51 -6.31 7.09
CA THR A 289 5.06 -6.47 8.48
C THR A 289 5.80 -7.63 9.18
N LEU A 290 6.10 -8.71 8.47
CA LEU A 290 6.91 -9.81 9.01
C LEU A 290 8.32 -9.33 9.41
N GLU A 291 8.97 -8.55 8.56
CA GLU A 291 10.29 -7.99 8.86
C GLU A 291 10.23 -7.05 10.07
N ILE A 292 9.22 -6.18 10.17
CA ILE A 292 8.99 -5.32 11.32
C ILE A 292 8.79 -6.15 12.60
N ALA A 293 7.97 -7.21 12.54
CA ALA A 293 7.72 -8.09 13.67
C ALA A 293 9.00 -8.82 14.13
N ILE A 294 9.82 -9.31 13.20
CA ILE A 294 11.13 -9.94 13.51
C ILE A 294 12.06 -8.93 14.20
N ALA A 295 12.12 -7.70 13.68
CA ALA A 295 12.98 -6.67 14.25
C ALA A 295 12.56 -6.32 15.70
N LEU A 296 11.27 -6.09 15.93
CA LEU A 296 10.72 -5.76 17.24
C LEU A 296 10.84 -6.94 18.21
N LYS A 297 10.61 -8.17 17.77
CA LYS A 297 10.81 -9.37 18.59
C LYS A 297 12.28 -9.54 18.98
N ALA A 298 13.21 -9.24 18.08
CA ALA A 298 14.64 -9.30 18.38
C ALA A 298 15.08 -8.23 19.37
N GLU A 299 14.42 -7.07 19.40
CA GLU A 299 14.73 -5.94 20.28
C GLU A 299 14.13 -6.12 21.67
N ASN A 300 12.87 -6.50 21.77
CA ASN A 300 12.12 -6.48 23.04
C ASN A 300 11.52 -7.83 23.46
N GLY A 301 11.63 -8.88 22.61
CA GLY A 301 11.14 -10.24 22.91
C GLY A 301 9.62 -10.40 22.83
N LEU A 302 8.88 -9.40 22.33
CA LEU A 302 7.42 -9.45 22.25
C LEU A 302 6.95 -10.13 20.94
N GLU A 303 5.87 -10.88 21.04
CA GLU A 303 5.15 -11.41 19.90
C GLU A 303 4.33 -10.31 19.19
N PHE A 304 3.99 -10.49 17.90
CA PHE A 304 3.29 -9.47 17.10
C PHE A 304 1.97 -9.02 17.73
N GLU A 305 1.22 -9.93 18.30
CA GLU A 305 -0.05 -9.64 19.00
C GLU A 305 0.13 -8.72 20.21
N GLN A 306 1.31 -8.76 20.84
CA GLN A 306 1.63 -7.98 22.05
C GLN A 306 2.20 -6.59 21.72
N LEU A 307 2.55 -6.34 20.44
CA LEU A 307 3.12 -5.07 20.02
C LEU A 307 2.07 -3.97 20.00
N ASP A 308 2.45 -2.79 20.49
CA ASP A 308 1.63 -1.58 20.41
C ASP A 308 1.35 -1.21 18.96
N GLY A 309 0.07 -1.11 18.59
CA GLY A 309 -0.35 -0.76 17.25
C GLY A 309 0.22 0.58 16.79
N ALA A 310 0.25 1.61 17.64
CA ALA A 310 0.80 2.91 17.29
C ALA A 310 2.31 2.87 16.99
N GLN A 311 3.06 2.02 17.71
CA GLN A 311 4.48 1.80 17.44
C GLN A 311 4.67 1.13 16.07
N VAL A 312 3.94 0.05 15.81
CA VAL A 312 4.08 -0.74 14.57
C VAL A 312 3.77 0.09 13.33
N VAL A 313 2.66 0.86 13.35
CA VAL A 313 2.24 1.66 12.18
C VAL A 313 2.93 3.02 12.10
N GLY A 314 3.83 3.32 13.03
CA GLY A 314 4.52 4.60 13.12
C GLY A 314 5.53 4.84 12.00
N ASN A 315 5.92 6.11 11.81
CA ASN A 315 6.84 6.54 10.76
C ASN A 315 8.16 5.74 10.73
N GLY A 316 8.76 5.50 11.91
CA GLY A 316 10.07 4.84 12.01
C GLY A 316 10.10 3.38 11.58
N LEU A 317 8.95 2.71 11.47
CA LEU A 317 8.82 1.30 11.10
C LEU A 317 8.02 1.10 9.81
N SER A 318 6.87 1.77 9.69
CA SER A 318 5.89 1.54 8.62
C SER A 318 5.85 2.62 7.54
N SER A 319 6.71 3.64 7.55
CA SER A 319 6.90 4.46 6.34
C SER A 319 7.84 3.75 5.36
N GLY A 320 7.88 4.20 4.10
CA GLY A 320 8.80 3.65 3.10
C GLY A 320 10.27 3.70 3.55
N SER A 321 10.70 4.85 4.07
CA SER A 321 12.08 5.03 4.60
C SER A 321 12.28 4.29 5.92
N GLY A 322 11.27 4.27 6.81
CA GLY A 322 11.31 3.52 8.07
C GLY A 322 11.46 2.03 7.82
N PHE A 323 10.65 1.46 6.94
CA PHE A 323 10.76 0.06 6.55
C PHE A 323 12.14 -0.26 5.91
N GLN A 324 12.67 0.61 5.06
CA GLN A 324 14.00 0.42 4.50
C GLN A 324 15.08 0.34 5.59
N ALA A 325 14.97 1.14 6.65
CA ALA A 325 15.89 1.08 7.79
C ALA A 325 15.77 -0.25 8.55
N VAL A 326 14.55 -0.75 8.76
CA VAL A 326 14.29 -2.08 9.35
C VAL A 326 14.92 -3.18 8.51
N HIS A 327 14.68 -3.18 7.20
CA HIS A 327 15.24 -4.15 6.26
C HIS A 327 16.78 -4.16 6.30
N GLN A 328 17.40 -2.99 6.26
CA GLN A 328 18.87 -2.86 6.33
C GLN A 328 19.42 -3.38 7.67
N TRP A 329 18.75 -3.08 8.78
CA TRP A 329 19.15 -3.58 10.08
C TRP A 329 19.06 -5.12 10.15
N LEU A 330 17.99 -5.72 9.65
CA LEU A 330 17.84 -7.17 9.56
C LEU A 330 18.91 -7.82 8.68
N ALA A 331 19.23 -7.20 7.54
CA ALA A 331 20.29 -7.66 6.63
C ALA A 331 21.66 -7.67 7.33
N GLN A 332 22.01 -6.58 8.00
CA GLN A 332 23.29 -6.44 8.71
C GLN A 332 23.41 -7.37 9.93
N SER A 333 22.31 -7.65 10.60
CA SER A 333 22.27 -8.57 11.75
C SER A 333 22.09 -10.05 11.36
N GLY A 334 21.99 -10.37 10.06
CA GLY A 334 21.79 -11.73 9.57
C GLY A 334 20.42 -12.33 9.95
N LYS A 335 19.43 -11.47 10.21
CA LYS A 335 18.07 -11.84 10.65
C LYS A 335 17.00 -11.70 9.57
N LEU A 336 17.39 -11.37 8.32
CA LEU A 336 16.41 -11.35 7.21
C LEU A 336 15.76 -12.73 7.08
N PRO A 337 14.43 -12.79 6.97
CA PRO A 337 13.74 -14.05 6.72
C PRO A 337 14.22 -14.62 5.38
N GLN A 338 14.73 -15.84 5.40
CA GLN A 338 14.98 -16.59 4.16
C GLN A 338 13.60 -16.98 3.63
N LEU A 339 13.05 -16.17 2.74
CA LEU A 339 11.87 -16.55 1.97
C LEU A 339 12.29 -17.79 1.16
N SER A 340 11.80 -18.96 1.58
CA SER A 340 11.86 -20.13 0.75
C SER A 340 11.28 -19.73 -0.60
N GLN A 341 12.09 -19.76 -1.67
CA GLN A 341 11.61 -19.62 -3.04
C GLN A 341 10.72 -20.84 -3.32
N GLY A 342 9.49 -20.76 -2.84
CA GLY A 342 8.42 -21.69 -3.16
C GLY A 342 7.99 -21.40 -4.59
N GLY A 343 8.20 -22.37 -5.47
CA GLY A 343 7.92 -22.37 -6.88
C GLY A 343 6.44 -22.15 -7.25
#